data_c93d50bdbcfa06ec9da54e91753be3d0
#
_entry.id   c93d50bdbcfa06ec9da54e91753be3d0
#
_cell.length_a   1.000
_cell.length_b   1.000
_cell.length_c   1.000
_cell.angle_alpha   90.00
_cell.angle_beta   90.00
_cell.angle_gamma   90.00
#
_symmetry.space_group_name_H-M   'P 1'
#
loop_
_entity.id
_entity.type
_entity.pdbx_description
1 polymer ?
#
loop_
_entity_poly.entity_id
_entity_poly.type
_entity_poly.pdbx_seq_one_letter_code
_entity_poly.pdbx_strand_id
1 'polypeptide(L)'
;MATSLKNLSDYDKNTIPNGADFSIGIVVSEWNDHITSKLLAGAVTTLIESGVKEENIQLKRVPGAFELPLAAQWLAQTNVDGIIAIGVVIQGETRHFDFVCSGTTNGIMEVNLKYDKPVAFCLLTDNTEQQSIDRAGGKHGNK
;
A
#
# COMPACT_ATOMS: atom_id res chain seq x y z
N MET A 1 -2.44 2.92 -13.91
CA MET A 1 -3.09 3.88 -14.84
C MET A 1 -2.46 5.23 -14.61
N ALA A 2 -1.76 5.75 -15.63
CA ALA A 2 -1.22 7.10 -15.54
C ALA A 2 -2.29 8.06 -16.08
N THR A 3 -2.88 8.86 -15.20
CA THR A 3 -3.73 9.97 -15.60
C THR A 3 -2.88 11.24 -15.51
N SER A 4 -2.47 11.76 -16.65
CA SER A 4 -1.62 12.96 -16.75
C SER A 4 -2.29 14.24 -16.20
N LEU A 5 -3.57 14.20 -15.92
CA LEU A 5 -4.41 15.35 -15.54
C LEU A 5 -5.13 15.21 -14.20
N LYS A 6 -4.95 14.13 -13.46
CA LYS A 6 -5.61 13.93 -12.15
C LYS A 6 -4.58 13.51 -11.10
N ASN A 7 -4.42 14.30 -10.06
CA ASN A 7 -3.72 13.88 -8.87
C ASN A 7 -4.64 12.91 -8.09
N LEU A 8 -4.25 11.62 -8.00
CA LEU A 8 -5.05 10.63 -7.28
C LEU A 8 -5.06 10.85 -5.76
N SER A 9 -4.16 11.69 -5.25
CA SER A 9 -4.16 12.12 -3.85
C SER A 9 -5.14 13.29 -3.61
N ASP A 10 -5.78 13.80 -4.67
CA ASP A 10 -6.72 14.90 -4.61
C ASP A 10 -8.15 14.33 -4.52
N TYR A 11 -8.75 14.42 -3.36
CA TYR A 11 -10.09 13.90 -3.09
C TYR A 11 -10.87 14.88 -2.20
N ASP A 12 -12.18 14.89 -2.35
CA ASP A 12 -13.06 15.67 -1.47
C ASP A 12 -13.26 14.94 -0.14
N LYS A 13 -12.65 15.46 0.92
CA LYS A 13 -12.74 14.90 2.28
C LYS A 13 -14.19 14.77 2.77
N ASN A 14 -15.13 15.59 2.28
CA ASN A 14 -16.53 15.54 2.67
C ASN A 14 -17.28 14.33 2.08
N THR A 15 -16.72 13.67 1.08
CA THR A 15 -17.31 12.47 0.47
C THR A 15 -16.83 11.17 1.09
N ILE A 16 -15.82 11.22 1.99
CA ILE A 16 -15.29 10.02 2.64
C ILE A 16 -16.18 9.65 3.82
N PRO A 17 -16.62 8.38 3.91
CA PRO A 17 -17.34 7.89 5.07
C PRO A 17 -16.49 7.99 6.35
N ASN A 18 -17.15 8.19 7.50
CA ASN A 18 -16.47 8.14 8.78
C ASN A 18 -15.91 6.73 9.04
N GLY A 19 -14.61 6.64 9.26
CA GLY A 19 -13.87 5.39 9.48
C GLY A 19 -13.85 4.88 10.92
N ALA A 20 -14.55 5.52 11.86
CA ALA A 20 -14.42 5.27 13.31
C ALA A 20 -14.69 3.81 13.74
N ASP A 21 -15.52 3.10 12.99
CA ASP A 21 -15.91 1.71 13.29
C ASP A 21 -15.06 0.68 12.51
N PHE A 22 -14.17 1.13 11.62
CA PHE A 22 -13.33 0.24 10.83
C PHE A 22 -12.01 -0.09 11.52
N SER A 23 -11.55 -1.33 11.31
CA SER A 23 -10.22 -1.82 11.66
C SER A 23 -9.42 -2.08 10.39
N ILE A 24 -8.24 -1.47 10.27
CA ILE A 24 -7.44 -1.54 9.04
C ILE A 24 -6.09 -2.20 9.33
N GLY A 25 -5.77 -3.22 8.54
CA GLY A 25 -4.44 -3.81 8.52
C GLY A 25 -3.52 -3.05 7.57
N ILE A 26 -2.27 -2.86 7.95
CA ILE A 26 -1.24 -2.34 7.05
C ILE A 26 -0.09 -3.34 7.05
N VAL A 27 0.34 -3.76 5.88
CA VAL A 27 1.61 -4.48 5.70
C VAL A 27 2.55 -3.63 4.87
N VAL A 28 3.78 -3.44 5.35
CA VAL A 28 4.78 -2.58 4.70
C VAL A 28 6.11 -3.30 4.54
N SER A 29 6.72 -3.21 3.36
CA SER A 29 8.06 -3.74 3.10
C SER A 29 9.14 -2.81 3.65
N GLU A 30 10.19 -3.40 4.25
CA GLU A 30 11.36 -2.68 4.77
C GLU A 30 12.37 -2.33 3.68
N TRP A 31 12.39 -3.10 2.59
CA TRP A 31 13.27 -2.78 1.46
C TRP A 31 12.89 -1.43 0.85
N ASN A 32 13.88 -0.54 0.66
CA ASN A 32 13.70 0.87 0.28
C ASN A 32 12.88 1.67 1.31
N ASP A 33 13.20 1.52 2.59
CA ASP A 33 12.49 2.14 3.71
C ASP A 33 12.32 3.67 3.58
N HIS A 34 13.30 4.37 3.01
CA HIS A 34 13.22 5.81 2.75
C HIS A 34 12.06 6.23 1.82
N ILE A 35 11.48 5.27 1.09
CA ILE A 35 10.29 5.44 0.24
C ILE A 35 9.06 4.87 0.96
N THR A 36 9.14 3.61 1.41
CA THR A 36 7.97 2.92 1.99
C THR A 36 7.50 3.55 3.29
N SER A 37 8.41 4.11 4.09
CA SER A 37 8.04 4.88 5.30
C SER A 37 7.21 6.12 4.99
N LYS A 38 7.46 6.80 3.86
CA LYS A 38 6.66 7.96 3.44
C LYS A 38 5.28 7.54 2.96
N LEU A 39 5.18 6.43 2.23
CA LEU A 39 3.89 5.86 1.83
C LEU A 39 3.08 5.44 3.07
N LEU A 40 3.72 4.78 4.02
CA LEU A 40 3.11 4.40 5.30
C LEU A 40 2.59 5.62 6.07
N ALA A 41 3.40 6.67 6.18
CA ALA A 41 2.99 7.90 6.86
C ALA A 41 1.75 8.52 6.19
N GLY A 42 1.72 8.57 4.85
CA GLY A 42 0.56 9.04 4.10
C GLY A 42 -0.69 8.21 4.35
N ALA A 43 -0.56 6.87 4.33
CA ALA A 43 -1.66 5.97 4.59
C ALA A 43 -2.23 6.16 6.00
N VAL A 44 -1.37 6.16 7.03
CA VAL A 44 -1.79 6.35 8.44
C VAL A 44 -2.46 7.71 8.63
N THR A 45 -1.85 8.79 8.11
CA THR A 45 -2.44 10.13 8.20
C THR A 45 -3.83 10.18 7.58
N THR A 46 -4.01 9.61 6.38
CA THR A 46 -5.30 9.59 5.69
C THR A 46 -6.34 8.78 6.47
N LEU A 47 -5.97 7.64 7.05
CA LEU A 47 -6.88 6.83 7.88
C LEU A 47 -7.33 7.60 9.11
N ILE A 48 -6.41 8.23 9.85
CA ILE A 48 -6.72 9.01 11.05
C ILE A 48 -7.61 10.22 10.70
N GLU A 49 -7.26 10.96 9.64
CA GLU A 49 -8.07 12.08 9.15
C GLU A 49 -9.47 11.65 8.70
N SER A 50 -9.64 10.39 8.28
CA SER A 50 -10.93 9.79 7.92
C SER A 50 -11.68 9.21 9.12
N GLY A 51 -11.16 9.34 10.34
CA GLY A 51 -11.82 8.93 11.59
C GLY A 51 -11.45 7.55 12.10
N VAL A 52 -10.59 6.78 11.41
CA VAL A 52 -10.10 5.48 11.91
C VAL A 52 -9.29 5.73 13.18
N LYS A 53 -9.59 5.01 14.26
CA LYS A 53 -8.87 5.12 15.52
C LYS A 53 -7.49 4.45 15.40
N GLU A 54 -6.48 5.06 16.03
CA GLU A 54 -5.11 4.54 15.97
C GLU A 54 -5.01 3.10 16.50
N GLU A 55 -5.73 2.77 17.56
CA GLU A 55 -5.80 1.42 18.13
C GLU A 55 -6.43 0.38 17.18
N ASN A 56 -7.14 0.82 16.14
CA ASN A 56 -7.75 -0.02 15.12
C ASN A 56 -6.85 -0.21 13.89
N ILE A 57 -5.62 0.35 13.91
CA ILE A 57 -4.64 0.17 12.85
C ILE A 57 -3.63 -0.91 13.25
N GLN A 58 -3.63 -2.04 12.54
CA GLN A 58 -2.71 -3.14 12.77
C GLN A 58 -1.56 -3.10 11.76
N LEU A 59 -0.35 -2.81 12.22
CA LEU A 59 0.84 -2.73 11.37
C LEU A 59 1.67 -4.02 11.43
N LYS A 60 2.05 -4.54 10.26
CA LYS A 60 3.04 -5.61 10.05
C LYS A 60 4.16 -5.14 9.12
N ARG A 61 5.40 -5.50 9.45
CA ARG A 61 6.57 -5.26 8.59
C ARG A 61 7.05 -6.56 7.99
N VAL A 62 7.51 -6.50 6.74
CA VAL A 62 8.07 -7.63 6.00
C VAL A 62 9.35 -7.21 5.28
N PRO A 63 10.28 -8.13 5.00
CA PRO A 63 11.57 -7.78 4.39
C PRO A 63 11.44 -7.08 3.03
N GLY A 64 10.61 -7.59 2.15
CA GLY A 64 10.47 -7.08 0.79
C GLY A 64 9.03 -7.14 0.25
N ALA A 65 8.86 -6.68 -0.97
CA ALA A 65 7.55 -6.66 -1.63
C ALA A 65 7.00 -8.08 -1.86
N PHE A 66 7.86 -9.06 -2.05
CA PHE A 66 7.44 -10.45 -2.33
C PHE A 66 6.72 -11.11 -1.15
N GLU A 67 6.98 -10.66 0.08
CA GLU A 67 6.35 -11.17 1.30
C GLU A 67 5.02 -10.46 1.64
N LEU A 68 4.68 -9.36 0.95
CA LEU A 68 3.44 -8.62 1.19
C LEU A 68 2.18 -9.50 1.11
N PRO A 69 2.02 -10.40 0.12
CA PRO A 69 0.81 -11.23 0.02
C PRO A 69 0.62 -12.15 1.23
N LEU A 70 1.70 -12.76 1.72
CA LEU A 70 1.62 -13.65 2.88
C LEU A 70 1.22 -12.89 4.15
N ALA A 71 1.82 -11.73 4.39
CA ALA A 71 1.48 -10.92 5.56
C ALA A 71 0.07 -10.30 5.44
N ALA A 72 -0.35 -9.92 4.23
CA ALA A 72 -1.73 -9.52 3.97
C ALA A 72 -2.71 -10.66 4.25
N GLN A 73 -2.37 -11.90 3.87
CA GLN A 73 -3.17 -13.08 4.20
C GLN A 73 -3.29 -13.28 5.73
N TRP A 74 -2.21 -13.10 6.49
CA TRP A 74 -2.28 -13.20 7.95
C TRP A 74 -3.20 -12.14 8.55
N LEU A 75 -3.15 -10.90 8.06
CA LEU A 75 -4.06 -9.84 8.49
C LEU A 75 -5.50 -10.12 8.07
N ALA A 76 -5.72 -10.67 6.88
CA ALA A 76 -7.05 -11.03 6.39
C ALA A 76 -7.76 -12.08 7.27
N GLN A 77 -7.00 -12.89 8.00
CA GLN A 77 -7.51 -13.88 8.95
C GLN A 77 -7.88 -13.28 10.33
N THR A 78 -7.60 -12.00 10.54
CA THR A 78 -7.99 -11.27 11.75
C THR A 78 -9.29 -10.48 11.52
N ASN A 79 -9.68 -9.69 12.53
CA ASN A 79 -10.90 -8.88 12.49
C ASN A 79 -10.72 -7.53 11.74
N VAL A 80 -9.75 -7.42 10.82
CA VAL A 80 -9.63 -6.20 10.01
C VAL A 80 -10.68 -6.19 8.89
N ASP A 81 -11.19 -5.01 8.58
CA ASP A 81 -12.17 -4.80 7.51
C ASP A 81 -11.52 -4.63 6.14
N GLY A 82 -10.29 -4.16 6.12
CA GLY A 82 -9.49 -3.98 4.91
C GLY A 82 -8.00 -3.95 5.21
N ILE A 83 -7.19 -4.04 4.17
CA ILE A 83 -5.73 -4.10 4.30
C ILE A 83 -5.10 -3.14 3.28
N ILE A 84 -3.98 -2.52 3.64
CA ILE A 84 -3.14 -1.75 2.73
C ILE A 84 -1.80 -2.46 2.61
N ALA A 85 -1.43 -2.91 1.41
CA ALA A 85 -0.15 -3.54 1.13
C ALA A 85 0.81 -2.51 0.52
N ILE A 86 1.81 -2.09 1.29
CA ILE A 86 2.74 -1.01 0.96
C ILE A 86 4.09 -1.57 0.60
N GLY A 87 4.59 -1.22 -0.57
CA GLY A 87 5.92 -1.63 -1.01
C GLY A 87 6.43 -0.81 -2.18
N VAL A 88 7.65 -1.11 -2.58
CA VAL A 88 8.24 -0.56 -3.80
C VAL A 88 9.16 -1.59 -4.45
N VAL A 89 9.05 -1.73 -5.75
CA VAL A 89 9.97 -2.51 -6.58
C VAL A 89 10.55 -1.57 -7.64
N ILE A 90 11.86 -1.41 -7.64
CA ILE A 90 12.57 -0.58 -8.61
C ILE A 90 13.27 -1.49 -9.60
N GLN A 91 13.14 -1.19 -10.88
CA GLN A 91 13.72 -2.01 -11.94
C GLN A 91 15.26 -2.01 -11.85
N GLY A 92 15.82 -3.21 -11.72
CA GLY A 92 17.25 -3.47 -11.80
C GLY A 92 17.67 -3.94 -13.21
N GLU A 93 18.87 -4.52 -13.29
CA GLU A 93 19.46 -4.97 -14.57
C GLU A 93 18.86 -6.29 -15.08
N THR A 94 18.18 -7.05 -14.24
CA THR A 94 17.68 -8.39 -14.57
C THR A 94 16.16 -8.44 -14.58
N ARG A 95 15.62 -9.53 -15.12
CA ARG A 95 14.18 -9.80 -15.11
C ARG A 95 13.60 -10.12 -13.73
N HIS A 96 14.39 -10.10 -12.68
CA HIS A 96 13.92 -10.28 -11.31
C HIS A 96 12.77 -9.31 -10.96
N PHE A 97 12.86 -8.08 -11.47
CA PHE A 97 11.81 -7.07 -11.36
C PHE A 97 10.44 -7.60 -11.81
N ASP A 98 10.39 -8.21 -13.01
CA ASP A 98 9.14 -8.70 -13.59
C ASP A 98 8.50 -9.79 -12.71
N PHE A 99 9.32 -10.70 -12.19
CA PHE A 99 8.84 -11.81 -11.35
C PHE A 99 8.36 -11.32 -9.99
N VAL A 100 9.08 -10.39 -9.35
CA VAL A 100 8.65 -9.82 -8.07
C VAL A 100 7.35 -9.03 -8.24
N CYS A 101 7.26 -8.17 -9.27
CA CYS A 101 6.04 -7.40 -9.55
C CYS A 101 4.85 -8.32 -9.81
N SER A 102 5.03 -9.32 -10.70
CA SER A 102 3.97 -10.26 -11.07
C SER A 102 3.54 -11.13 -9.89
N GLY A 103 4.51 -11.70 -9.16
CA GLY A 103 4.24 -12.56 -8.01
C GLY A 103 3.50 -11.82 -6.90
N THR A 104 3.93 -10.61 -6.57
CA THR A 104 3.29 -9.79 -5.54
C THR A 104 1.87 -9.37 -5.96
N THR A 105 1.71 -8.93 -7.21
CA THR A 105 0.41 -8.51 -7.75
C THR A 105 -0.61 -9.65 -7.72
N ASN A 106 -0.22 -10.81 -8.23
CA ASN A 106 -1.09 -11.99 -8.24
C ASN A 106 -1.43 -12.45 -6.82
N GLY A 107 -0.43 -12.52 -5.94
CA GLY A 107 -0.66 -12.93 -4.55
C GLY A 107 -1.58 -11.97 -3.79
N ILE A 108 -1.46 -10.66 -3.97
CA ILE A 108 -2.38 -9.68 -3.36
C ILE A 108 -3.80 -9.88 -3.90
N MET A 109 -3.97 -10.09 -5.21
CA MET A 109 -5.27 -10.35 -5.81
C MET A 109 -5.90 -11.64 -5.26
N GLU A 110 -5.11 -12.70 -5.10
CA GLU A 110 -5.59 -13.96 -4.51
C GLU A 110 -6.08 -13.76 -3.07
N VAL A 111 -5.37 -12.98 -2.26
CA VAL A 111 -5.81 -12.68 -0.89
C VAL A 111 -7.15 -11.95 -0.88
N ASN A 112 -7.34 -10.93 -1.75
CA ASN A 112 -8.62 -10.23 -1.89
C ASN A 112 -9.77 -11.23 -2.12
N LEU A 113 -9.62 -12.08 -3.13
CA LEU A 113 -10.68 -13.00 -3.55
C LEU A 113 -10.92 -14.12 -2.54
N LYS A 114 -9.85 -14.66 -1.95
CA LYS A 114 -9.93 -15.80 -1.02
C LYS A 114 -10.61 -15.43 0.31
N TYR A 115 -10.35 -14.23 0.80
CA TYR A 115 -10.82 -13.79 2.13
C TYR A 115 -12.02 -12.84 2.05
N ASP A 116 -12.46 -12.48 0.84
CA ASP A 116 -13.53 -11.51 0.61
C ASP A 116 -13.28 -10.20 1.39
N LYS A 117 -12.02 -9.75 1.37
CA LYS A 117 -11.56 -8.53 2.04
C LYS A 117 -10.74 -7.67 1.10
N PRO A 118 -10.97 -6.35 1.05
CA PRO A 118 -10.19 -5.47 0.20
C PRO A 118 -8.74 -5.40 0.69
N VAL A 119 -7.79 -5.67 -0.20
CA VAL A 119 -6.37 -5.38 -0.01
C VAL A 119 -5.97 -4.31 -1.02
N ALA A 120 -5.82 -3.07 -0.54
CA ALA A 120 -5.40 -1.96 -1.38
C ALA A 120 -3.94 -2.15 -1.83
N PHE A 121 -3.74 -2.07 -3.14
CA PHE A 121 -2.43 -2.25 -3.77
C PHE A 121 -1.65 -0.94 -3.73
N CYS A 122 -0.90 -0.69 -2.66
CA CYS A 122 0.00 0.44 -2.49
C CYS A 122 1.45 0.03 -2.77
N LEU A 123 1.66 -0.60 -3.93
CA LEU A 123 2.96 -1.08 -4.40
C LEU A 123 3.42 -0.25 -5.60
N LEU A 124 4.48 0.51 -5.44
CA LEU A 124 5.14 1.20 -6.54
C LEU A 124 5.99 0.20 -7.34
N THR A 125 5.89 0.26 -8.67
CA THR A 125 6.64 -0.59 -9.60
C THR A 125 7.27 0.30 -10.66
N ASP A 126 8.36 0.96 -10.28
CA ASP A 126 8.95 2.05 -11.04
C ASP A 126 10.25 1.64 -11.72
N ASN A 127 10.57 2.27 -12.85
CA ASN A 127 11.79 2.03 -13.59
C ASN A 127 13.02 2.67 -12.91
N THR A 128 12.80 3.72 -12.13
CA THR A 128 13.89 4.44 -11.44
C THR A 128 13.47 4.81 -10.01
N GLU A 129 14.43 4.92 -9.12
CA GLU A 129 14.21 5.37 -7.75
C GLU A 129 13.55 6.75 -7.68
N GLN A 130 13.95 7.66 -8.58
CA GLN A 130 13.36 9.01 -8.62
C GLN A 130 11.86 8.97 -8.89
N GLN A 131 11.39 8.05 -9.72
CA GLN A 131 9.95 7.87 -9.97
C GLN A 131 9.19 7.45 -8.72
N SER A 132 9.80 6.62 -7.89
CA SER A 132 9.21 6.20 -6.61
C SER A 132 9.21 7.34 -5.58
N ILE A 133 10.29 8.10 -5.48
CA ILE A 133 10.38 9.29 -4.63
C ILE A 133 9.31 10.32 -5.02
N ASP A 134 9.14 10.56 -6.32
CA ASP A 134 8.15 11.50 -6.85
C ASP A 134 6.70 11.11 -6.48
N ARG A 135 6.43 9.83 -6.24
CA ARG A 135 5.10 9.27 -5.86
C ARG A 135 4.91 9.06 -4.36
N ALA A 136 6.00 9.12 -3.61
CA ALA A 136 5.97 8.98 -2.15
C ALA A 136 6.08 10.35 -1.44
N GLY A 137 5.30 11.32 -1.89
CA GLY A 137 5.29 12.68 -1.34
C GLY A 137 6.16 13.68 -2.11
N GLY A 138 6.73 13.30 -3.28
CA GLY A 138 7.44 14.19 -4.17
C GLY A 138 6.47 14.96 -5.10
N LYS A 139 6.90 15.23 -6.34
CA LYS A 139 6.15 16.11 -7.28
C LYS A 139 4.76 15.57 -7.67
N HIS A 140 4.49 14.28 -7.45
CA HIS A 140 3.19 13.68 -7.73
C HIS A 140 2.34 13.48 -6.49
N GLY A 141 2.78 13.95 -5.32
CA GLY A 141 2.13 13.71 -4.04
C GLY A 141 2.39 12.29 -3.51
N ASN A 142 1.68 11.90 -2.46
CA ASN A 142 1.73 10.55 -1.90
C ASN A 142 0.58 9.75 -2.53
N LYS A 143 0.94 8.74 -3.33
CA LYS A 143 0.01 7.99 -4.19
C LYS A 143 -0.34 6.64 -3.58
#